data_774edd9927333a318c86eb858755a1cd
#
_entry.id   774edd9927333a318c86eb858755a1cd
#
_cell.length_a   1.000
_cell.length_b   1.000
_cell.length_c   1.000
_cell.angle_alpha   90.00
_cell.angle_beta   90.00
_cell.angle_gamma   90.00
#
_symmetry.space_group_name_H-M   'P 1'
#
loop_
_entity.id
_entity.type
_entity.pdbx_description
1 polymer ?
#
loop_
_entity_poly.entity_id
_entity_poly.type
_entity_poly.pdbx_seq_one_letter_code
_entity_poly.pdbx_strand_id
1 'polypeptide(L)'
;MALFDFNEAAGLALAKELGGVFCKVDVTSEEQVDAGFAAARAAIGQERVLVNCAGTGNAIKTASRDKATGAIRHFPIAAFDRIIQINLVGTFRCTAKSAAGMMTLPPLADGERGAIVNTASVAAQDGQIGQAAYSASKAAIVGMTLPIARDLMGEGIRVNTILPGIFDTPLLAGLPDNVRNALAASVPFPKRLGQPDEYAALAEFMITTGYFNGESVRLDGAIRMAPR
;
A
#
# COMPACT_ATOMS: atom_id res chain seq x y z
N MET A 1 -16.08 -9.25 -3.72
CA MET A 1 -14.89 -8.35 -3.56
C MET A 1 -15.05 -7.14 -4.48
N ALA A 2 -14.65 -5.94 -4.04
CA ALA A 2 -14.55 -4.76 -4.90
C ALA A 2 -13.08 -4.42 -5.15
N LEU A 3 -12.74 -4.12 -6.41
CA LEU A 3 -11.38 -3.74 -6.84
C LEU A 3 -11.40 -2.28 -7.28
N PHE A 4 -10.55 -1.46 -6.66
CA PHE A 4 -10.33 -0.07 -7.03
C PHE A 4 -8.98 0.07 -7.71
N ASP A 5 -8.97 0.48 -8.97
CA ASP A 5 -7.75 0.76 -9.71
C ASP A 5 -8.02 1.80 -10.80
N PHE A 6 -6.99 2.53 -11.24
CA PHE A 6 -7.10 3.39 -12.40
C PHE A 6 -6.93 2.62 -13.73
N ASN A 7 -6.32 1.42 -13.69
CA ASN A 7 -6.15 0.53 -14.85
C ASN A 7 -7.41 -0.29 -15.10
N GLU A 8 -8.30 0.25 -15.91
CA GLU A 8 -9.61 -0.32 -16.19
C GLU A 8 -9.52 -1.72 -16.82
N ALA A 9 -8.62 -1.93 -17.79
CA ALA A 9 -8.53 -3.21 -18.50
C ALA A 9 -8.10 -4.35 -17.56
N ALA A 10 -7.06 -4.14 -16.75
CA ALA A 10 -6.60 -5.11 -15.79
C ALA A 10 -7.62 -5.33 -14.67
N GLY A 11 -8.23 -4.25 -14.16
CA GLY A 11 -9.22 -4.32 -13.09
C GLY A 11 -10.48 -5.08 -13.49
N LEU A 12 -11.02 -4.84 -14.67
CA LEU A 12 -12.19 -5.57 -15.19
C LEU A 12 -11.89 -7.07 -15.38
N ALA A 13 -10.72 -7.40 -15.93
CA ALA A 13 -10.32 -8.80 -16.12
C ALA A 13 -10.25 -9.55 -14.78
N LEU A 14 -9.58 -8.96 -13.78
CA LEU A 14 -9.43 -9.56 -12.46
C LEU A 14 -10.78 -9.62 -11.70
N ALA A 15 -11.60 -8.59 -11.79
CA ALA A 15 -12.92 -8.60 -11.15
C ALA A 15 -13.80 -9.73 -11.70
N LYS A 16 -13.75 -9.97 -13.01
CA LYS A 16 -14.46 -11.09 -13.66
C LYS A 16 -13.96 -12.45 -13.16
N GLU A 17 -12.65 -12.62 -13.05
CA GLU A 17 -12.03 -13.86 -12.54
C GLU A 17 -12.46 -14.16 -11.10
N LEU A 18 -12.48 -13.13 -10.25
CA LEU A 18 -12.82 -13.24 -8.83
C LEU A 18 -14.33 -13.23 -8.54
N GLY A 19 -15.19 -13.07 -9.54
CA GLY A 19 -16.62 -12.86 -9.32
C GLY A 19 -16.94 -11.60 -8.52
N GLY A 20 -16.09 -10.58 -8.61
CA GLY A 20 -16.19 -9.31 -7.92
C GLY A 20 -16.67 -8.16 -8.78
N VAL A 21 -16.54 -6.94 -8.28
CA VAL A 21 -16.85 -5.70 -8.99
C VAL A 21 -15.61 -4.85 -9.16
N PHE A 22 -15.50 -4.17 -10.29
CA PHE A 22 -14.45 -3.20 -10.55
C PHE A 22 -14.99 -1.77 -10.49
N CYS A 23 -14.29 -0.89 -9.80
CA CYS A 23 -14.56 0.53 -9.79
C CYS A 23 -13.29 1.27 -10.25
N LYS A 24 -13.39 2.06 -11.32
CA LYS A 24 -12.28 2.88 -11.79
C LYS A 24 -12.07 4.04 -10.82
N VAL A 25 -10.99 4.03 -10.08
CA VAL A 25 -10.69 4.98 -9.02
C VAL A 25 -9.25 5.43 -9.10
N ASP A 26 -9.05 6.75 -9.20
CA ASP A 26 -7.80 7.40 -8.83
C ASP A 26 -7.88 7.81 -7.36
N VAL A 27 -7.06 7.24 -6.50
CA VAL A 27 -7.05 7.51 -5.05
C VAL A 27 -6.68 8.95 -4.71
N THR A 28 -6.16 9.72 -5.65
CA THR A 28 -5.88 11.16 -5.48
C THR A 28 -7.13 12.03 -5.67
N SER A 29 -8.18 11.50 -6.30
CA SER A 29 -9.47 12.17 -6.48
C SER A 29 -10.45 11.75 -5.40
N GLU A 30 -10.88 12.71 -4.58
CA GLU A 30 -11.88 12.46 -3.54
C GLU A 30 -13.21 12.02 -4.14
N GLU A 31 -13.65 12.69 -5.22
CA GLU A 31 -14.88 12.38 -5.93
C GLU A 31 -14.89 10.95 -6.48
N GLN A 32 -13.78 10.49 -7.11
CA GLN A 32 -13.71 9.14 -7.63
C GLN A 32 -13.71 8.10 -6.53
N VAL A 33 -13.04 8.37 -5.40
CA VAL A 33 -13.07 7.47 -4.24
C VAL A 33 -14.47 7.37 -3.67
N ASP A 34 -15.21 8.48 -3.53
CA ASP A 34 -16.60 8.47 -3.08
C ASP A 34 -17.51 7.68 -4.03
N ALA A 35 -17.41 7.95 -5.31
CA ALA A 35 -18.17 7.23 -6.33
C ALA A 35 -17.83 5.73 -6.34
N GLY A 36 -16.56 5.36 -6.18
CA GLY A 36 -16.10 3.98 -6.09
C GLY A 36 -16.70 3.24 -4.89
N PHE A 37 -16.65 3.83 -3.68
CA PHE A 37 -17.28 3.23 -2.50
C PHE A 37 -18.81 3.12 -2.67
N ALA A 38 -19.47 4.15 -3.20
CA ALA A 38 -20.90 4.11 -3.42
C ALA A 38 -21.29 2.97 -4.40
N ALA A 39 -20.57 2.84 -5.51
CA ALA A 39 -20.81 1.78 -6.50
C ALA A 39 -20.53 0.38 -5.92
N ALA A 40 -19.41 0.20 -5.20
CA ALA A 40 -19.07 -1.06 -4.57
C ALA A 40 -20.12 -1.48 -3.55
N ARG A 41 -20.54 -0.55 -2.66
CA ARG A 41 -21.55 -0.80 -1.63
C ARG A 41 -22.93 -1.11 -2.21
N ALA A 42 -23.31 -0.46 -3.30
CA ALA A 42 -24.54 -0.77 -4.01
C ALA A 42 -24.54 -2.19 -4.62
N ALA A 43 -23.38 -2.65 -5.09
CA ALA A 43 -23.25 -3.94 -5.75
C ALA A 43 -23.09 -5.13 -4.78
N ILE A 44 -22.30 -4.98 -3.71
CA ILE A 44 -21.91 -6.10 -2.82
C ILE A 44 -22.10 -5.82 -1.33
N GLY A 45 -22.73 -4.71 -0.96
CA GLY A 45 -22.95 -4.31 0.43
C GLY A 45 -21.74 -3.58 1.05
N GLN A 46 -21.93 -3.14 2.31
CA GLN A 46 -20.92 -2.41 3.06
C GLN A 46 -19.72 -3.31 3.39
N GLU A 47 -18.54 -2.86 3.07
CA GLU A 47 -17.30 -3.58 3.35
C GLU A 47 -17.00 -3.65 4.86
N ARG A 48 -16.39 -4.77 5.29
CA ARG A 48 -15.78 -4.97 6.61
C ARG A 48 -14.26 -5.04 6.54
N VAL A 49 -13.71 -5.14 5.33
CA VAL A 49 -12.28 -5.25 5.12
C VAL A 49 -11.85 -4.26 4.06
N LEU A 50 -10.79 -3.51 4.36
CA LEU A 50 -10.09 -2.67 3.39
C LEU A 50 -8.63 -3.09 3.33
N VAL A 51 -8.10 -3.33 2.13
CA VAL A 51 -6.67 -3.51 1.90
C VAL A 51 -6.18 -2.42 0.95
N ASN A 52 -5.34 -1.53 1.43
CA ASN A 52 -4.77 -0.43 0.66
C ASN A 52 -3.45 -0.87 0.02
N CYS A 53 -3.48 -1.14 -1.30
CA CYS A 53 -2.31 -1.53 -2.10
C CYS A 53 -1.87 -0.46 -3.10
N ALA A 54 -2.68 0.57 -3.34
CA ALA A 54 -2.36 1.62 -4.29
C ALA A 54 -1.07 2.35 -3.89
N GLY A 55 -0.16 2.50 -4.83
CA GLY A 55 1.11 3.17 -4.56
C GLY A 55 2.01 3.26 -5.79
N THR A 56 2.94 4.20 -5.73
CA THR A 56 3.94 4.43 -6.77
C THR A 56 5.25 4.90 -6.15
N GLY A 57 6.32 4.86 -6.92
CA GLY A 57 7.64 5.32 -6.49
C GLY A 57 8.37 6.10 -7.58
N ASN A 58 9.41 6.79 -7.18
CA ASN A 58 10.40 7.36 -8.07
C ASN A 58 11.80 7.21 -7.48
N ALA A 59 12.82 7.37 -8.31
CA ALA A 59 14.22 7.32 -7.92
C ALA A 59 14.92 8.63 -8.34
N ILE A 60 14.62 9.71 -7.63
CA ILE A 60 15.16 11.05 -7.91
C ILE A 60 15.95 11.53 -6.68
N LYS A 61 17.23 11.87 -6.88
CA LYS A 61 18.07 12.40 -5.79
C LYS A 61 17.58 13.77 -5.34
N THR A 62 17.73 14.06 -4.04
CA THR A 62 17.41 15.37 -3.45
C THR A 62 18.11 16.52 -4.19
N ALA A 63 19.36 16.31 -4.55
CA ALA A 63 20.10 17.15 -5.50
C ALA A 63 21.10 16.28 -6.25
N SER A 64 21.45 16.68 -7.47
CA SER A 64 22.41 15.96 -8.29
C SER A 64 23.19 16.90 -9.20
N ARG A 65 24.40 16.48 -9.55
CA ARG A 65 25.22 17.11 -10.58
C ARG A 65 25.21 16.23 -11.82
N ASP A 66 24.84 16.81 -12.95
CA ASP A 66 24.96 16.18 -14.27
C ASP A 66 26.45 15.96 -14.58
N LYS A 67 26.82 14.72 -14.89
CA LYS A 67 28.23 14.36 -15.11
C LYS A 67 28.81 14.94 -16.39
N ALA A 68 28.00 15.16 -17.41
CA ALA A 68 28.45 15.64 -18.72
C ALA A 68 28.53 17.16 -18.75
N THR A 69 27.54 17.85 -18.18
CA THR A 69 27.41 19.31 -18.25
C THR A 69 27.84 20.04 -16.98
N GLY A 70 28.01 19.34 -15.87
CA GLY A 70 28.25 19.94 -14.55
C GLY A 70 27.03 20.63 -13.93
N ALA A 71 25.89 20.68 -14.62
CA ALA A 71 24.69 21.36 -14.15
C ALA A 71 24.16 20.76 -12.84
N ILE A 72 23.74 21.63 -11.92
CA ILE A 72 23.13 21.24 -10.66
C ILE A 72 21.61 21.23 -10.84
N ARG A 73 20.98 20.16 -10.37
CA ARG A 73 19.51 20.01 -10.37
C ARG A 73 19.06 19.62 -8.97
N HIS A 74 17.96 20.21 -8.48
CA HIS A 74 17.29 19.78 -7.26
C HIS A 74 16.12 18.84 -7.61
N PHE A 75 15.60 18.14 -6.61
CA PHE A 75 14.40 17.32 -6.73
C PHE A 75 13.20 18.20 -7.15
N PRO A 76 12.43 17.83 -8.19
CA PRO A 76 11.21 18.55 -8.56
C PRO A 76 10.13 18.38 -7.49
N ILE A 77 9.68 19.47 -6.85
CA ILE A 77 8.69 19.39 -5.75
C ILE A 77 7.38 18.75 -6.21
N ALA A 78 6.91 19.04 -7.42
CA ALA A 78 5.71 18.41 -7.96
C ALA A 78 5.81 16.86 -8.03
N ALA A 79 7.02 16.30 -8.26
CA ALA A 79 7.23 14.86 -8.22
C ALA A 79 7.22 14.30 -6.80
N PHE A 80 7.64 15.09 -5.80
CA PHE A 80 7.50 14.75 -4.39
C PHE A 80 6.02 14.72 -3.99
N ASP A 81 5.30 15.80 -4.27
CA ASP A 81 3.88 15.95 -3.95
C ASP A 81 3.04 14.83 -4.55
N ARG A 82 3.32 14.45 -5.80
CA ARG A 82 2.63 13.34 -6.47
C ARG A 82 2.76 12.04 -5.68
N ILE A 83 3.97 11.71 -5.18
CA ILE A 83 4.20 10.50 -4.37
C ILE A 83 3.41 10.57 -3.06
N ILE A 84 3.41 11.72 -2.39
CA ILE A 84 2.66 11.93 -1.14
C ILE A 84 1.15 11.81 -1.40
N GLN A 85 0.63 12.43 -2.46
CA GLN A 85 -0.80 12.38 -2.79
C GLN A 85 -1.29 10.94 -3.06
N ILE A 86 -0.53 10.15 -3.82
CA ILE A 86 -0.91 8.77 -4.12
C ILE A 86 -0.73 7.88 -2.89
N ASN A 87 0.48 7.82 -2.33
CA ASN A 87 0.83 6.80 -1.35
C ASN A 87 0.25 7.08 0.04
N LEU A 88 0.25 8.35 0.46
CA LEU A 88 -0.16 8.73 1.82
C LEU A 88 -1.60 9.25 1.86
N VAL A 89 -1.86 10.34 1.14
CA VAL A 89 -3.19 10.98 1.19
C VAL A 89 -4.26 10.06 0.61
N GLY A 90 -3.97 9.35 -0.49
CA GLY A 90 -4.87 8.36 -1.09
C GLY A 90 -5.17 7.20 -0.14
N THR A 91 -4.15 6.64 0.52
CA THR A 91 -4.32 5.60 1.54
C THR A 91 -5.18 6.08 2.69
N PHE A 92 -4.90 7.29 3.23
CA PHE A 92 -5.68 7.85 4.33
C PHE A 92 -7.13 8.15 3.92
N ARG A 93 -7.35 8.68 2.71
CA ARG A 93 -8.69 8.95 2.16
C ARG A 93 -9.53 7.67 2.10
N CYS A 94 -8.99 6.59 1.55
CA CYS A 94 -9.69 5.30 1.51
C CYS A 94 -9.93 4.74 2.92
N THR A 95 -8.94 4.83 3.80
CA THR A 95 -9.05 4.41 5.20
C THR A 95 -10.18 5.15 5.93
N ALA A 96 -10.21 6.47 5.87
CA ALA A 96 -11.23 7.29 6.56
C ALA A 96 -12.64 7.01 6.06
N LYS A 97 -12.82 6.91 4.71
CA LYS A 97 -14.14 6.67 4.12
C LYS A 97 -14.64 5.23 4.35
N SER A 98 -13.75 4.25 4.34
CA SER A 98 -14.09 2.87 4.66
C SER A 98 -14.42 2.71 6.15
N ALA A 99 -13.60 3.29 7.05
CA ALA A 99 -13.87 3.26 8.48
C ALA A 99 -15.24 3.87 8.82
N ALA A 100 -15.55 5.04 8.25
CA ALA A 100 -16.88 5.66 8.43
C ALA A 100 -18.04 4.75 7.97
N GLY A 101 -17.84 4.01 6.88
CA GLY A 101 -18.82 3.02 6.44
C GLY A 101 -18.90 1.82 7.38
N MET A 102 -17.78 1.27 7.84
CA MET A 102 -17.74 0.15 8.79
C MET A 102 -18.45 0.47 10.10
N MET A 103 -18.40 1.71 10.58
CA MET A 103 -19.12 2.16 11.80
C MET A 103 -20.64 2.00 11.68
N THR A 104 -21.21 1.94 10.49
CA THR A 104 -22.67 1.72 10.27
C THR A 104 -23.07 0.25 10.43
N LEU A 105 -22.12 -0.68 10.46
CA LEU A 105 -22.38 -2.11 10.54
C LEU A 105 -22.65 -2.58 11.98
N PRO A 106 -23.52 -3.59 12.18
CA PRO A 106 -23.62 -4.24 13.46
C PRO A 106 -22.28 -4.91 13.82
N PRO A 107 -21.90 -4.91 15.11
CA PRO A 107 -20.68 -5.57 15.54
C PRO A 107 -20.78 -7.10 15.36
N LEU A 108 -19.64 -7.72 15.06
CA LEU A 108 -19.42 -9.16 15.09
C LEU A 108 -19.04 -9.60 16.51
N ALA A 109 -18.46 -10.82 16.64
CA ALA A 109 -17.88 -11.27 17.90
C ALA A 109 -16.84 -10.25 18.41
N ASP A 110 -16.67 -10.16 19.71
CA ASP A 110 -15.77 -9.22 20.41
C ASP A 110 -16.00 -7.72 20.08
N GLY A 111 -17.16 -7.39 19.47
CA GLY A 111 -17.48 -6.02 19.10
C GLY A 111 -16.82 -5.54 17.78
N GLU A 112 -16.17 -6.41 17.03
CA GLU A 112 -15.47 -6.05 15.78
C GLU A 112 -16.47 -5.62 14.70
N ARG A 113 -16.18 -4.51 14.00
CA ARG A 113 -16.90 -4.06 12.79
C ARG A 113 -16.07 -4.19 11.54
N GLY A 114 -14.75 -4.21 11.63
CA GLY A 114 -13.91 -4.36 10.46
C GLY A 114 -12.42 -4.32 10.72
N ALA A 115 -11.65 -4.58 9.65
CA ALA A 115 -10.20 -4.56 9.66
C ALA A 115 -9.65 -3.84 8.42
N ILE A 116 -8.61 -3.03 8.64
CA ILE A 116 -7.90 -2.27 7.60
C ILE A 116 -6.44 -2.72 7.58
N VAL A 117 -5.94 -3.07 6.39
CA VAL A 117 -4.54 -3.40 6.15
C VAL A 117 -3.94 -2.40 5.17
N ASN A 118 -2.90 -1.70 5.58
CA ASN A 118 -2.18 -0.75 4.74
C ASN A 118 -0.87 -1.34 4.22
N THR A 119 -0.44 -0.90 3.05
CA THR A 119 0.83 -1.28 2.44
C THR A 119 1.85 -0.15 2.55
N ALA A 120 2.80 -0.30 3.47
CA ALA A 120 3.99 0.55 3.52
C ALA A 120 5.10 0.02 2.60
N SER A 121 6.32 -0.08 3.08
CA SER A 121 7.50 -0.68 2.43
C SER A 121 8.63 -0.77 3.44
N VAL A 122 9.57 -1.69 3.25
CA VAL A 122 10.86 -1.66 3.98
C VAL A 122 11.61 -0.34 3.75
N ALA A 123 11.38 0.35 2.63
CA ALA A 123 11.93 1.68 2.36
C ALA A 123 11.47 2.75 3.35
N ALA A 124 10.45 2.49 4.17
CA ALA A 124 10.09 3.36 5.30
C ALA A 124 11.21 3.45 6.35
N GLN A 125 12.05 2.42 6.43
CA GLN A 125 13.15 2.28 7.39
C GLN A 125 14.52 2.27 6.70
N ASP A 126 14.63 1.58 5.56
CA ASP A 126 15.87 1.29 4.85
C ASP A 126 15.90 1.99 3.48
N GLY A 127 15.48 3.26 3.38
CA GLY A 127 15.40 4.00 2.12
C GLY A 127 16.73 4.11 1.39
N GLN A 128 16.69 3.92 0.08
CA GLN A 128 17.84 3.96 -0.82
C GLN A 128 18.05 5.35 -1.43
N ILE A 129 19.19 5.53 -2.10
CA ILE A 129 19.50 6.74 -2.86
C ILE A 129 18.37 7.02 -3.87
N GLY A 130 17.82 8.23 -3.80
CA GLY A 130 16.73 8.68 -4.68
C GLY A 130 15.32 8.40 -4.15
N GLN A 131 15.17 7.74 -3.01
CA GLN A 131 13.88 7.36 -2.47
C GLN A 131 13.30 8.33 -1.42
N ALA A 132 13.79 9.56 -1.31
CA ALA A 132 13.36 10.49 -0.25
C ALA A 132 11.82 10.66 -0.19
N ALA A 133 11.16 10.91 -1.32
CA ALA A 133 9.69 11.04 -1.37
C ALA A 133 8.98 9.73 -1.06
N TYR A 134 9.46 8.63 -1.65
CA TYR A 134 8.90 7.30 -1.44
C TYR A 134 9.01 6.86 0.02
N SER A 135 10.23 6.94 0.58
CA SER A 135 10.49 6.58 1.98
C SER A 135 9.67 7.44 2.95
N ALA A 136 9.58 8.76 2.71
CA ALA A 136 8.74 9.65 3.52
C ALA A 136 7.28 9.23 3.49
N SER A 137 6.72 8.94 2.30
CA SER A 137 5.33 8.50 2.16
C SER A 137 5.06 7.17 2.89
N LYS A 138 5.99 6.21 2.79
CA LYS A 138 5.85 4.88 3.40
C LYS A 138 6.11 4.89 4.90
N ALA A 139 7.01 5.74 5.39
CA ALA A 139 7.21 5.98 6.82
C ALA A 139 5.99 6.66 7.46
N ALA A 140 5.34 7.58 6.75
CA ALA A 140 4.11 8.21 7.22
C ALA A 140 2.95 7.21 7.37
N ILE A 141 2.83 6.21 6.48
CA ILE A 141 1.85 5.11 6.63
C ILE A 141 2.12 4.32 7.93
N VAL A 142 3.38 3.99 8.22
CA VAL A 142 3.76 3.35 9.48
C VAL A 142 3.40 4.24 10.68
N GLY A 143 3.74 5.54 10.60
CA GLY A 143 3.47 6.51 11.67
C GLY A 143 1.98 6.72 11.97
N MET A 144 1.09 6.61 10.96
CA MET A 144 -0.35 6.79 11.17
C MET A 144 -1.07 5.51 11.62
N THR A 145 -0.44 4.32 11.55
CA THR A 145 -1.08 3.04 11.85
C THR A 145 -1.63 3.00 13.27
N LEU A 146 -0.79 3.22 14.28
CA LEU A 146 -1.20 3.16 15.68
C LEU A 146 -2.18 4.28 16.08
N PRO A 147 -1.98 5.55 15.69
CA PRO A 147 -2.99 6.60 15.94
C PRO A 147 -4.36 6.25 15.39
N ILE A 148 -4.47 5.79 14.13
CA ILE A 148 -5.75 5.42 13.54
C ILE A 148 -6.38 4.22 14.27
N ALA A 149 -5.59 3.20 14.63
CA ALA A 149 -6.09 2.07 15.41
C ALA A 149 -6.67 2.52 16.77
N ARG A 150 -6.06 3.53 17.41
CA ARG A 150 -6.56 4.14 18.65
C ARG A 150 -7.81 4.99 18.44
N ASP A 151 -7.86 5.78 17.37
CA ASP A 151 -9.05 6.58 17.02
C ASP A 151 -10.28 5.69 16.83
N LEU A 152 -10.09 4.50 16.25
CA LEU A 152 -11.15 3.58 15.85
C LEU A 152 -11.43 2.46 16.87
N MET A 153 -10.70 2.41 17.99
CA MET A 153 -10.84 1.34 19.01
C MET A 153 -12.25 1.25 19.59
N GLY A 154 -12.92 2.39 19.83
CA GLY A 154 -14.29 2.44 20.34
C GLY A 154 -15.34 1.95 19.35
N GLU A 155 -14.98 1.88 18.06
CA GLU A 155 -15.86 1.42 17.00
C GLU A 155 -15.57 -0.03 16.57
N GLY A 156 -14.60 -0.70 17.19
CA GLY A 156 -14.26 -2.08 16.88
C GLY A 156 -13.65 -2.24 15.47
N ILE A 157 -12.82 -1.29 15.03
CA ILE A 157 -12.14 -1.36 13.74
C ILE A 157 -10.64 -1.43 14.00
N ARG A 158 -9.99 -2.47 13.47
CA ARG A 158 -8.56 -2.71 13.59
C ARG A 158 -7.80 -2.15 12.38
N VAL A 159 -6.59 -1.67 12.62
CA VAL A 159 -5.72 -1.11 11.56
C VAL A 159 -4.30 -1.64 11.73
N ASN A 160 -3.79 -2.28 10.69
CA ASN A 160 -2.43 -2.81 10.66
C ASN A 160 -1.74 -2.44 9.35
N THR A 161 -0.43 -2.58 9.31
CA THR A 161 0.39 -2.22 8.15
C THR A 161 1.42 -3.31 7.85
N ILE A 162 1.54 -3.68 6.58
CA ILE A 162 2.60 -4.55 6.08
C ILE A 162 3.68 -3.68 5.45
N LEU A 163 4.95 -3.98 5.76
CA LEU A 163 6.13 -3.41 5.10
C LEU A 163 6.75 -4.49 4.20
N PRO A 164 6.33 -4.61 2.95
CA PRO A 164 6.91 -5.60 2.04
C PRO A 164 8.37 -5.26 1.73
N GLY A 165 9.19 -6.30 1.56
CA GLY A 165 10.50 -6.22 0.92
C GLY A 165 10.37 -6.17 -0.61
N ILE A 166 11.18 -6.94 -1.30
CA ILE A 166 11.17 -6.99 -2.77
C ILE A 166 10.30 -8.17 -3.21
N PHE A 167 9.16 -7.87 -3.81
CA PHE A 167 8.18 -8.84 -4.27
C PHE A 167 8.14 -8.94 -5.79
N ASP A 168 7.88 -10.15 -6.30
CA ASP A 168 7.66 -10.41 -7.73
C ASP A 168 6.28 -9.89 -8.15
N THR A 169 6.26 -8.66 -8.63
CA THR A 169 5.04 -7.94 -8.99
C THR A 169 5.17 -7.36 -10.40
N PRO A 170 4.06 -6.99 -11.06
CA PRO A 170 4.10 -6.30 -12.36
C PRO A 170 4.99 -5.05 -12.36
N LEU A 171 5.17 -4.40 -11.22
CA LEU A 171 6.08 -3.25 -11.08
C LEU A 171 7.54 -3.63 -11.38
N LEU A 172 7.97 -4.84 -11.02
CA LEU A 172 9.31 -5.35 -11.30
C LEU A 172 9.39 -6.17 -12.59
N ALA A 173 8.26 -6.59 -13.15
CA ALA A 173 8.24 -7.41 -14.37
C ALA A 173 8.84 -6.70 -15.59
N GLY A 174 8.84 -5.35 -15.60
CA GLY A 174 9.49 -4.55 -16.65
C GLY A 174 11.01 -4.42 -16.53
N LEU A 175 11.63 -4.94 -15.46
CA LEU A 175 13.09 -4.90 -15.29
C LEU A 175 13.77 -6.04 -16.03
N PRO A 176 15.01 -5.83 -16.53
CA PRO A 176 15.82 -6.90 -17.13
C PRO A 176 16.07 -8.06 -16.13
N ASP A 177 16.15 -9.28 -16.64
CA ASP A 177 16.31 -10.49 -15.82
C ASP A 177 17.55 -10.44 -14.92
N ASN A 178 18.67 -9.90 -15.41
CA ASN A 178 19.88 -9.74 -14.60
C ASN A 178 19.66 -8.83 -13.38
N VAL A 179 18.82 -7.79 -13.51
CA VAL A 179 18.48 -6.90 -12.41
C VAL A 179 17.54 -7.61 -11.42
N ARG A 180 16.52 -8.32 -11.91
CA ARG A 180 15.62 -9.12 -11.08
C ARG A 180 16.38 -10.18 -10.29
N ASN A 181 17.30 -10.90 -10.95
CA ASN A 181 18.14 -11.91 -10.31
C ASN A 181 19.07 -11.32 -9.25
N ALA A 182 19.66 -10.14 -9.50
CA ALA A 182 20.47 -9.44 -8.52
C ALA A 182 19.65 -9.02 -7.28
N LEU A 183 18.42 -8.52 -7.49
CA LEU A 183 17.49 -8.20 -6.40
C LEU A 183 17.13 -9.45 -5.59
N ALA A 184 16.79 -10.54 -6.26
CA ALA A 184 16.49 -11.83 -5.59
C ALA A 184 17.67 -12.34 -4.76
N ALA A 185 18.90 -12.27 -5.30
CA ALA A 185 20.12 -12.67 -4.61
C ALA A 185 20.46 -11.78 -3.40
N SER A 186 19.97 -10.55 -3.34
CA SER A 186 20.17 -9.65 -2.20
C SER A 186 19.31 -10.00 -0.98
N VAL A 187 18.27 -10.81 -1.15
CA VAL A 187 17.44 -11.29 -0.04
C VAL A 187 18.21 -12.34 0.75
N PRO A 188 18.40 -12.17 2.08
CA PRO A 188 19.16 -13.14 2.88
C PRO A 188 18.60 -14.55 2.84
N PHE A 189 17.30 -14.72 3.13
CA PHE A 189 16.60 -16.00 3.06
C PHE A 189 15.08 -15.81 3.05
N PRO A 190 14.36 -16.54 2.19
CA PRO A 190 14.90 -17.34 1.06
C PRO A 190 15.48 -16.45 -0.04
N LYS A 191 16.50 -16.94 -0.77
CA LYS A 191 17.18 -16.17 -1.84
C LYS A 191 16.33 -16.08 -3.10
N ARG A 192 15.21 -15.37 -3.01
CA ARG A 192 14.25 -15.11 -4.07
C ARG A 192 13.45 -13.85 -3.77
N LEU A 193 12.72 -13.36 -4.73
CA LEU A 193 11.68 -12.36 -4.51
C LEU A 193 10.54 -12.95 -3.68
N GLY A 194 9.90 -12.13 -2.85
CA GLY A 194 8.64 -12.47 -2.19
C GLY A 194 7.54 -12.72 -3.22
N GLN A 195 6.62 -13.63 -2.93
CA GLN A 195 5.50 -13.91 -3.81
C GLN A 195 4.23 -13.17 -3.34
N PRO A 196 3.36 -12.72 -4.25
CA PRO A 196 2.11 -12.05 -3.89
C PRO A 196 1.27 -12.82 -2.87
N ASP A 197 1.24 -14.15 -2.97
CA ASP A 197 0.50 -15.01 -2.03
C ASP A 197 1.04 -14.93 -0.60
N GLU A 198 2.33 -14.69 -0.41
CA GLU A 198 2.92 -14.49 0.93
C GLU A 198 2.45 -13.17 1.56
N TYR A 199 2.28 -12.14 0.73
CA TYR A 199 1.66 -10.89 1.19
C TYR A 199 0.17 -11.11 1.55
N ALA A 200 -0.56 -11.82 0.69
CA ALA A 200 -1.97 -12.12 0.91
C ALA A 200 -2.18 -12.94 2.19
N ALA A 201 -1.35 -13.94 2.46
CA ALA A 201 -1.40 -14.76 3.68
C ALA A 201 -1.20 -13.90 4.95
N LEU A 202 -0.26 -12.94 4.95
CA LEU A 202 -0.08 -12.04 6.08
C LEU A 202 -1.25 -11.06 6.23
N ALA A 203 -1.79 -10.55 5.13
CA ALA A 203 -2.97 -9.70 5.15
C ALA A 203 -4.19 -10.47 5.71
N GLU A 204 -4.41 -11.70 5.28
CA GLU A 204 -5.46 -12.58 5.82
C GLU A 204 -5.29 -12.84 7.32
N PHE A 205 -4.06 -13.13 7.76
CA PHE A 205 -3.76 -13.25 9.20
C PHE A 205 -4.15 -11.98 9.97
N MET A 206 -3.79 -10.80 9.47
CA MET A 206 -4.14 -9.52 10.11
C MET A 206 -5.66 -9.26 10.14
N ILE A 207 -6.38 -9.74 9.12
CA ILE A 207 -7.83 -9.61 9.03
C ILE A 207 -8.53 -10.56 10.00
N THR A 208 -8.07 -11.80 10.09
CA THR A 208 -8.76 -12.88 10.86
C THR A 208 -8.34 -12.98 12.30
N THR A 209 -7.21 -12.36 12.71
CA THR A 209 -6.70 -12.41 14.08
C THR A 209 -7.11 -11.17 14.86
N GLY A 210 -8.20 -11.24 15.61
CA GLY A 210 -8.84 -10.11 16.31
C GLY A 210 -7.93 -9.39 17.32
N TYR A 211 -6.96 -10.07 17.94
CA TYR A 211 -6.02 -9.45 18.91
C TYR A 211 -4.84 -8.72 18.24
N PHE A 212 -4.75 -8.78 16.90
CA PHE A 212 -3.68 -8.12 16.14
C PHE A 212 -4.16 -6.75 15.65
N ASN A 213 -3.70 -5.66 16.32
CA ASN A 213 -4.16 -4.30 16.07
C ASN A 213 -3.07 -3.26 16.34
N GLY A 214 -2.95 -2.28 15.47
CA GLY A 214 -2.02 -1.16 15.63
C GLY A 214 -0.57 -1.46 15.22
N GLU A 215 -0.30 -2.61 14.58
CA GLU A 215 1.04 -3.09 14.29
C GLU A 215 1.49 -2.82 12.85
N SER A 216 2.81 -2.69 12.70
CA SER A 216 3.49 -2.54 11.42
C SER A 216 4.55 -3.62 11.29
N VAL A 217 4.36 -4.57 10.36
CA VAL A 217 5.16 -5.79 10.26
C VAL A 217 5.93 -5.85 8.94
N ARG A 218 7.23 -6.11 9.03
CA ARG A 218 8.08 -6.37 7.85
C ARG A 218 7.84 -7.78 7.33
N LEU A 219 7.70 -7.89 6.01
CA LEU A 219 7.65 -9.16 5.27
C LEU A 219 8.68 -9.09 4.14
N ASP A 220 9.92 -9.48 4.41
CA ASP A 220 11.05 -9.06 3.59
C ASP A 220 12.22 -10.05 3.46
N GLY A 221 12.09 -11.29 3.96
CA GLY A 221 13.18 -12.26 3.93
C GLY A 221 14.46 -11.80 4.68
N ALA A 222 14.29 -10.96 5.69
CA ALA A 222 15.35 -10.35 6.50
C ALA A 222 16.24 -9.34 5.74
N ILE A 223 15.81 -8.84 4.58
CA ILE A 223 16.60 -7.84 3.84
C ILE A 223 16.71 -6.53 4.62
N ARG A 224 17.88 -5.93 4.54
CA ARG A 224 18.12 -4.51 4.85
C ARG A 224 18.68 -3.89 3.59
N MET A 225 17.96 -2.92 3.04
CA MET A 225 18.30 -2.36 1.74
C MET A 225 19.66 -1.64 1.81
N ALA A 226 20.57 -2.05 0.93
CA ALA A 226 21.82 -1.30 0.76
C ALA A 226 21.52 0.09 0.18
N PRO A 227 22.41 1.09 0.36
CA PRO A 227 22.20 2.45 -0.17
C PRO A 227 21.96 2.50 -1.69
N ARG A 228 22.43 1.45 -2.41
CA ARG A 228 22.28 1.26 -3.87
C ARG A 228 22.00 -0.20 -4.18
#